data_05bb0d8e1303b584420e732bde77764d
#
_entry.id   05bb0d8e1303b584420e732bde77764d
#
_cell.length_a   1.000
_cell.length_b   1.000
_cell.length_c   1.000
_cell.angle_alpha   90.00
_cell.angle_beta   90.00
_cell.angle_gamma   90.00
#
_symmetry.space_group_name_H-M   'P 1'
#
loop_
_entity.id
_entity.type
_entity.pdbx_description
1 polymer ?
#
loop_
_entity_poly.entity_id
_entity_poly.type
_entity_poly.pdbx_seq_one_letter_code
_entity_poly.pdbx_strand_id
1 'polypeptide(L)'
;YIGIIPARYSSTRLPGKPLAMIGDKPMIQHVCERASRALPEVWVATDDHRIADAVTAFGGSVMMTSPDHRTGTDRCAEVAMKIAGEDDVIINIQGDMPFISPESIKLLCDCFSDPLTDIATLAAPFARAEDMQVRHKVKVLVEDDGWVYNFSRTPLKKGTAGMDDPEDWMAKNFKHIGLYGYRYETLMRITKLPQSQSELAESLEQLRWLANGYRIKCAIIPEDTISVDTPEDLLKAIQSNKDNTH
;
A
#
# COMPACT_ATOMS: atom_id res chain seq x y z
N TYR A 1 4.80 -2.67 -15.90
CA TYR A 1 4.32 -2.69 -14.52
C TYR A 1 4.51 -4.06 -13.91
N ILE A 2 5.21 -4.13 -12.78
CA ILE A 2 5.50 -5.37 -12.04
C ILE A 2 4.92 -5.23 -10.63
N GLY A 3 4.03 -6.14 -10.25
CA GLY A 3 3.49 -6.23 -8.89
C GLY A 3 4.43 -6.98 -7.97
N ILE A 4 4.73 -6.42 -6.80
CA ILE A 4 5.48 -7.11 -5.76
C ILE A 4 4.69 -7.05 -4.46
N ILE A 5 4.47 -8.21 -3.85
CA ILE A 5 3.70 -8.38 -2.62
C ILE A 5 4.66 -8.78 -1.50
N PRO A 6 5.13 -7.82 -0.66
CA PRO A 6 5.96 -8.16 0.48
C PRO A 6 5.12 -8.91 1.54
N ALA A 7 5.61 -10.06 1.96
CA ALA A 7 4.94 -10.92 2.93
C ALA A 7 5.92 -11.44 3.99
N ARG A 8 5.61 -11.21 5.27
CA ARG A 8 6.39 -11.71 6.41
C ARG A 8 5.54 -12.66 7.25
N TYR A 9 6.15 -13.71 7.74
CA TYR A 9 5.47 -14.61 8.67
C TYR A 9 5.34 -13.99 10.07
N SER A 10 6.40 -13.31 10.52
CA SER A 10 6.44 -12.65 11.83
C SER A 10 5.61 -11.37 11.84
N SER A 11 4.35 -11.50 12.23
CA SER A 11 3.46 -10.38 12.56
C SER A 11 3.12 -10.45 14.04
N THR A 12 3.27 -9.35 14.78
CA THR A 12 3.01 -9.32 16.23
C THR A 12 1.54 -9.48 16.59
N ARG A 13 0.64 -8.91 15.78
CA ARG A 13 -0.82 -8.91 16.03
C ARG A 13 -1.52 -10.16 15.48
N LEU A 14 -1.00 -10.72 14.39
CA LEU A 14 -1.56 -11.90 13.72
C LEU A 14 -0.40 -12.74 13.13
N PRO A 15 0.27 -13.60 13.93
CA PRO A 15 1.36 -14.45 13.45
C PRO A 15 0.91 -15.34 12.29
N GLY A 16 1.75 -15.45 11.25
CA GLY A 16 1.40 -16.21 10.06
C GLY A 16 0.31 -15.57 9.19
N LYS A 17 0.05 -14.27 9.36
CA LYS A 17 -0.99 -13.51 8.66
C LYS A 17 -1.14 -13.84 7.17
N PRO A 18 -0.08 -13.92 6.34
CA PRO A 18 -0.22 -14.24 4.92
C PRO A 18 -0.83 -15.62 4.64
N LEU A 19 -0.68 -16.55 5.57
CA LEU A 19 -1.21 -17.92 5.48
C LEU A 19 -2.56 -18.10 6.19
N ALA A 20 -3.10 -17.07 6.81
CA ALA A 20 -4.43 -17.12 7.42
C ALA A 20 -5.49 -17.38 6.35
N MET A 21 -6.37 -18.35 6.63
CA MET A 21 -7.38 -18.79 5.68
C MET A 21 -8.56 -17.83 5.63
N ILE A 22 -8.96 -17.48 4.39
CA ILE A 22 -10.18 -16.74 4.07
C ILE A 22 -10.96 -17.62 3.09
N GLY A 23 -11.99 -18.29 3.59
CA GLY A 23 -12.64 -19.37 2.86
C GLY A 23 -11.68 -20.56 2.68
N ASP A 24 -11.51 -21.02 1.46
CA ASP A 24 -10.68 -22.16 1.07
C ASP A 24 -9.24 -21.79 0.67
N LYS A 25 -8.88 -20.50 0.71
CA LYS A 25 -7.58 -19.98 0.25
C LYS A 25 -6.86 -19.20 1.34
N PRO A 26 -5.51 -19.26 1.40
CA PRO A 26 -4.75 -18.38 2.25
C PRO A 26 -4.85 -16.92 1.78
N MET A 27 -4.75 -15.97 2.70
CA MET A 27 -4.85 -14.53 2.42
C MET A 27 -3.94 -14.09 1.27
N ILE A 28 -2.70 -14.56 1.24
CA ILE A 28 -1.73 -14.19 0.20
C ILE A 28 -2.19 -14.62 -1.21
N GLN A 29 -2.92 -15.75 -1.32
CA GLN A 29 -3.47 -16.20 -2.60
C GLN A 29 -4.56 -15.25 -3.11
N HIS A 30 -5.45 -14.75 -2.23
CA HIS A 30 -6.44 -13.76 -2.60
C HIS A 30 -5.78 -12.50 -3.17
N VAL A 31 -4.72 -12.00 -2.52
CA VAL A 31 -3.98 -10.82 -2.99
C VAL A 31 -3.34 -11.09 -4.36
N CYS A 32 -2.64 -12.23 -4.52
CA CYS A 32 -2.00 -12.62 -5.78
C CYS A 32 -2.99 -12.71 -6.93
N GLU A 33 -4.11 -13.42 -6.74
CA GLU A 33 -5.13 -13.60 -7.78
C GLU A 33 -5.75 -12.26 -8.22
N ARG A 34 -5.95 -11.32 -7.30
CA ARG A 34 -6.48 -9.98 -7.63
C ARG A 34 -5.44 -9.12 -8.33
N ALA A 35 -4.21 -9.13 -7.85
CA ALA A 35 -3.09 -8.42 -8.49
C ALA A 35 -2.86 -8.91 -9.93
N SER A 36 -2.89 -10.21 -10.17
CA SER A 36 -2.69 -10.82 -11.50
C SER A 36 -3.82 -10.52 -12.51
N ARG A 37 -4.99 -10.02 -12.05
CA ARG A 37 -6.04 -9.51 -12.95
C ARG A 37 -5.75 -8.09 -13.45
N ALA A 38 -4.87 -7.36 -12.77
CA ALA A 38 -4.52 -5.98 -13.11
C ALA A 38 -3.14 -5.85 -13.75
N LEU A 39 -2.21 -6.73 -13.39
CA LEU A 39 -0.80 -6.64 -13.74
C LEU A 39 -0.35 -7.89 -14.49
N PRO A 40 0.50 -7.75 -15.51
CA PRO A 40 1.01 -8.87 -16.30
C PRO A 40 1.98 -9.76 -15.52
N GLU A 41 2.63 -9.22 -14.51
CA GLU A 41 3.64 -9.90 -13.70
C GLU A 41 3.46 -9.57 -12.22
N VAL A 42 3.40 -10.61 -11.36
CA VAL A 42 3.21 -10.46 -9.91
C VAL A 42 4.11 -11.43 -9.16
N TRP A 43 4.87 -10.91 -8.20
CA TRP A 43 5.78 -11.68 -7.35
C TRP A 43 5.45 -11.51 -5.88
N VAL A 44 5.54 -12.59 -5.13
CA VAL A 44 5.56 -12.53 -3.66
C VAL A 44 7.01 -12.46 -3.20
N ALA A 45 7.32 -11.47 -2.35
CA ALA A 45 8.64 -11.28 -1.76
C ALA A 45 8.59 -11.68 -0.28
N THR A 46 9.30 -12.74 0.12
CA THR A 46 9.24 -13.28 1.49
C THR A 46 10.59 -13.76 1.98
N ASP A 47 10.77 -13.77 3.30
CA ASP A 47 11.90 -14.37 4.01
C ASP A 47 11.54 -15.70 4.69
N ASP A 48 10.34 -16.23 4.45
CA ASP A 48 9.84 -17.42 5.14
C ASP A 48 9.44 -18.51 4.13
N HIS A 49 10.06 -19.68 4.25
CA HIS A 49 9.82 -20.82 3.36
C HIS A 49 8.36 -21.30 3.38
N ARG A 50 7.65 -21.19 4.51
CA ARG A 50 6.24 -21.59 4.60
C ARG A 50 5.36 -20.76 3.67
N ILE A 51 5.67 -19.46 3.55
CA ILE A 51 4.97 -18.57 2.61
C ILE A 51 5.38 -18.93 1.18
N ALA A 52 6.67 -19.16 0.92
CA ALA A 52 7.17 -19.52 -0.40
C ALA A 52 6.54 -20.83 -0.89
N ASP A 53 6.46 -21.84 -0.04
CA ASP A 53 5.86 -23.14 -0.35
C ASP A 53 4.36 -22.98 -0.67
N ALA A 54 3.63 -22.20 0.13
CA ALA A 54 2.22 -21.93 -0.12
C ALA A 54 1.99 -21.20 -1.45
N VAL A 55 2.82 -20.20 -1.77
CA VAL A 55 2.73 -19.47 -3.06
C VAL A 55 3.02 -20.39 -4.24
N THR A 56 4.03 -21.23 -4.12
CA THR A 56 4.37 -22.22 -5.16
C THR A 56 3.24 -23.24 -5.34
N ALA A 57 2.59 -23.66 -4.25
CA ALA A 57 1.52 -24.63 -4.29
C ALA A 57 0.30 -24.18 -5.11
N PHE A 58 -0.04 -22.88 -5.11
CA PHE A 58 -1.10 -22.35 -5.97
C PHE A 58 -0.60 -21.79 -7.32
N GLY A 59 0.69 -22.01 -7.66
CA GLY A 59 1.26 -21.60 -8.95
C GLY A 59 1.66 -20.14 -9.05
N GLY A 60 1.80 -19.42 -7.93
CA GLY A 60 2.27 -18.05 -7.88
C GLY A 60 3.80 -17.95 -8.02
N SER A 61 4.28 -16.79 -8.46
CA SER A 61 5.71 -16.48 -8.48
C SER A 61 6.16 -15.97 -7.11
N VAL A 62 7.26 -16.51 -6.59
CA VAL A 62 7.80 -16.13 -5.29
C VAL A 62 9.31 -15.96 -5.35
N MET A 63 9.83 -15.01 -4.58
CA MET A 63 11.27 -14.81 -4.43
C MET A 63 11.64 -14.69 -2.94
N MET A 64 12.64 -15.48 -2.55
CA MET A 64 13.23 -15.36 -1.21
C MET A 64 14.08 -14.09 -1.13
N THR A 65 13.89 -13.37 -0.04
CA THR A 65 14.53 -12.07 0.23
C THR A 65 15.18 -12.06 1.61
N SER A 66 16.07 -11.10 1.85
CA SER A 66 16.72 -10.96 3.16
C SER A 66 15.71 -10.82 4.30
N PRO A 67 15.93 -11.49 5.45
CA PRO A 67 15.16 -11.27 6.68
C PRO A 67 15.44 -9.89 7.31
N ASP A 68 16.54 -9.22 6.94
CA ASP A 68 17.01 -7.97 7.56
C ASP A 68 16.25 -6.72 7.07
N HIS A 69 15.41 -6.86 6.04
CA HIS A 69 14.62 -5.74 5.55
C HIS A 69 13.69 -5.18 6.62
N ARG A 70 13.78 -3.87 6.83
CA ARG A 70 12.97 -3.16 7.83
C ARG A 70 11.55 -2.88 7.34
N THR A 71 11.41 -2.62 6.03
CA THR A 71 10.15 -2.20 5.41
C THR A 71 9.74 -3.12 4.27
N GLY A 72 8.46 -3.04 3.87
CA GLY A 72 7.98 -3.68 2.65
C GLY A 72 8.62 -3.07 1.39
N THR A 73 8.92 -1.77 1.43
CA THR A 73 9.58 -1.03 0.34
C THR A 73 11.00 -1.56 0.09
N ASP A 74 11.79 -1.80 1.14
CA ASP A 74 13.13 -2.38 1.00
C ASP A 74 13.06 -3.78 0.38
N ARG A 75 12.07 -4.59 0.80
CA ARG A 75 11.85 -5.94 0.29
C ARG A 75 11.43 -5.93 -1.18
N CYS A 76 10.58 -4.99 -1.58
CA CYS A 76 10.22 -4.78 -2.97
C CYS A 76 11.43 -4.39 -3.83
N ALA A 77 12.30 -3.52 -3.31
CA ALA A 77 13.52 -3.12 -4.01
C ALA A 77 14.47 -4.28 -4.26
N GLU A 78 14.64 -5.21 -3.31
CA GLU A 78 15.48 -6.40 -3.53
C GLU A 78 14.96 -7.27 -4.67
N VAL A 79 13.65 -7.48 -4.76
CA VAL A 79 13.05 -8.25 -5.86
C VAL A 79 13.18 -7.47 -7.17
N ALA A 80 12.83 -6.18 -7.18
CA ALA A 80 12.92 -5.34 -8.36
C ALA A 80 14.32 -5.32 -8.98
N MET A 81 15.38 -5.26 -8.17
CA MET A 81 16.78 -5.34 -8.65
C MET A 81 17.09 -6.61 -9.45
N LYS A 82 16.33 -7.69 -9.23
CA LYS A 82 16.60 -8.99 -9.87
C LYS A 82 15.77 -9.22 -11.13
N ILE A 83 14.61 -8.52 -11.26
CA ILE A 83 13.63 -8.83 -12.31
C ILE A 83 13.24 -7.62 -13.17
N ALA A 84 13.42 -6.40 -12.69
CA ALA A 84 12.94 -5.18 -13.36
C ALA A 84 14.02 -4.48 -14.16
N GLY A 85 13.61 -3.79 -15.22
CA GLY A 85 14.41 -2.84 -15.99
C GLY A 85 14.21 -1.40 -15.53
N GLU A 86 15.02 -0.49 -16.08
CA GLU A 86 14.99 0.94 -15.72
C GLU A 86 13.66 1.65 -16.04
N ASP A 87 12.97 1.18 -17.09
CA ASP A 87 11.68 1.74 -17.54
C ASP A 87 10.48 1.17 -16.76
N ASP A 88 10.69 0.17 -15.91
CA ASP A 88 9.60 -0.46 -15.19
C ASP A 88 9.06 0.40 -14.04
N VAL A 89 7.77 0.22 -13.81
CA VAL A 89 7.06 0.73 -12.63
C VAL A 89 6.76 -0.43 -11.69
N ILE A 90 7.21 -0.31 -10.46
CA ILE A 90 7.02 -1.33 -9.41
C ILE A 90 5.80 -0.99 -8.57
N ILE A 91 4.85 -1.91 -8.51
CA ILE A 91 3.63 -1.77 -7.69
C ILE A 91 3.80 -2.59 -6.42
N ASN A 92 3.97 -1.91 -5.29
CA ASN A 92 4.08 -2.50 -3.96
C ASN A 92 2.66 -2.74 -3.41
N ILE A 93 2.20 -3.99 -3.46
CA ILE A 93 0.86 -4.40 -3.05
C ILE A 93 0.95 -5.03 -1.66
N GLN A 94 0.19 -4.47 -0.70
CA GLN A 94 0.24 -4.99 0.66
C GLN A 94 -0.38 -6.39 0.76
N GLY A 95 0.36 -7.33 1.34
CA GLY A 95 -0.07 -8.73 1.50
C GLY A 95 -1.24 -8.95 2.46
N ASP A 96 -1.74 -7.88 3.08
CA ASP A 96 -2.89 -7.88 4.00
C ASP A 96 -4.15 -7.23 3.42
N MET A 97 -4.19 -6.99 2.11
CA MET A 97 -5.36 -6.45 1.39
C MET A 97 -6.01 -7.52 0.50
N PRO A 98 -6.64 -8.57 1.07
CA PRO A 98 -7.16 -9.71 0.30
C PRO A 98 -8.28 -9.34 -0.68
N PHE A 99 -8.89 -8.16 -0.52
CA PHE A 99 -10.00 -7.70 -1.35
C PHE A 99 -9.66 -6.44 -2.14
N ILE A 100 -8.37 -6.10 -2.31
CA ILE A 100 -7.98 -4.99 -3.20
C ILE A 100 -8.58 -5.21 -4.60
N SER A 101 -9.25 -4.19 -5.15
CA SER A 101 -9.84 -4.34 -6.48
C SER A 101 -8.76 -4.22 -7.57
N PRO A 102 -8.85 -5.02 -8.64
CA PRO A 102 -7.96 -4.86 -9.80
C PRO A 102 -8.06 -3.45 -10.41
N GLU A 103 -9.23 -2.83 -10.36
CA GLU A 103 -9.51 -1.48 -10.85
C GLU A 103 -8.71 -0.44 -10.04
N SER A 104 -8.62 -0.60 -8.71
CA SER A 104 -7.80 0.27 -7.87
C SER A 104 -6.31 0.17 -8.23
N ILE A 105 -5.81 -1.03 -8.54
CA ILE A 105 -4.42 -1.22 -8.99
C ILE A 105 -4.20 -0.54 -10.34
N LYS A 106 -5.15 -0.63 -11.27
CA LYS A 106 -5.07 0.05 -12.58
C LYS A 106 -5.06 1.57 -12.42
N LEU A 107 -5.93 2.12 -11.56
CA LEU A 107 -5.93 3.56 -11.25
C LEU A 107 -4.59 4.05 -10.69
N LEU A 108 -3.92 3.22 -9.88
CA LEU A 108 -2.56 3.53 -9.43
C LEU A 108 -1.57 3.54 -10.60
N CYS A 109 -1.65 2.56 -11.51
CA CYS A 109 -0.81 2.51 -12.70
C CYS A 109 -1.04 3.72 -13.62
N ASP A 110 -2.28 4.16 -13.77
CA ASP A 110 -2.64 5.31 -14.61
C ASP A 110 -2.00 6.63 -14.16
N CYS A 111 -1.64 6.74 -12.86
CA CYS A 111 -0.88 7.90 -12.36
C CYS A 111 0.46 8.09 -13.09
N PHE A 112 1.07 7.02 -13.60
CA PHE A 112 2.37 7.05 -14.29
C PHE A 112 2.26 7.43 -15.77
N SER A 113 1.07 7.69 -16.29
CA SER A 113 0.88 8.35 -17.60
C SER A 113 1.40 9.79 -17.58
N ASP A 114 1.42 10.44 -16.43
CA ASP A 114 2.12 11.70 -16.21
C ASP A 114 3.62 11.40 -16.01
N PRO A 115 4.51 11.88 -16.91
CA PRO A 115 5.95 11.64 -16.82
C PRO A 115 6.59 12.24 -15.56
N LEU A 116 5.93 13.17 -14.89
CA LEU A 116 6.39 13.78 -13.65
C LEU A 116 6.10 12.93 -12.41
N THR A 117 5.35 11.82 -12.57
CA THR A 117 5.03 10.92 -11.46
C THR A 117 6.17 9.94 -11.21
N ASP A 118 6.89 10.13 -10.13
CA ASP A 118 7.93 9.22 -9.66
C ASP A 118 7.38 8.20 -8.65
N ILE A 119 6.43 8.65 -7.82
CA ILE A 119 5.75 7.85 -6.79
C ILE A 119 4.26 8.10 -6.91
N ALA A 120 3.46 7.06 -6.78
CA ALA A 120 2.01 7.16 -6.70
C ALA A 120 1.46 6.35 -5.52
N THR A 121 0.29 6.75 -5.03
CA THR A 121 -0.46 6.05 -3.98
C THR A 121 -1.96 6.18 -4.21
N LEU A 122 -2.75 5.53 -3.36
CA LEU A 122 -4.19 5.58 -3.39
C LEU A 122 -4.77 6.18 -2.11
N ALA A 123 -5.95 6.77 -2.23
CA ALA A 123 -6.74 7.19 -1.10
C ALA A 123 -8.23 6.97 -1.38
N ALA A 124 -9.02 6.91 -0.31
CA ALA A 124 -10.48 6.80 -0.37
C ALA A 124 -11.14 7.84 0.53
N PRO A 125 -12.37 8.27 0.25
CA PRO A 125 -13.14 9.06 1.18
C PRO A 125 -13.31 8.34 2.53
N PHE A 126 -13.38 9.09 3.61
CA PHE A 126 -13.78 8.50 4.89
C PHE A 126 -15.28 8.15 4.85
N ALA A 127 -15.63 6.93 5.23
CA ALA A 127 -17.01 6.49 5.28
C ALA A 127 -17.85 7.29 6.30
N ARG A 128 -17.20 7.77 7.40
CA ARG A 128 -17.82 8.57 8.45
C ARG A 128 -16.83 9.63 8.93
N ALA A 129 -17.35 10.82 9.26
CA ALA A 129 -16.52 11.93 9.73
C ALA A 129 -15.71 11.59 11.00
N GLU A 130 -16.29 10.77 11.92
CA GLU A 130 -15.62 10.34 13.15
C GLU A 130 -14.35 9.51 12.85
N ASP A 131 -14.35 8.77 11.76
CA ASP A 131 -13.20 7.96 11.34
C ASP A 131 -11.95 8.80 11.07
N MET A 132 -12.13 10.06 10.75
CA MET A 132 -11.04 11.01 10.55
C MET A 132 -10.26 11.29 11.84
N GLN A 133 -10.86 11.10 13.02
CA GLN A 133 -10.19 11.26 14.32
C GLN A 133 -9.40 10.02 14.74
N VAL A 134 -9.60 8.89 14.07
CA VAL A 134 -8.98 7.61 14.44
C VAL A 134 -7.52 7.58 14.00
N ARG A 135 -6.58 7.52 14.93
CA ARG A 135 -5.13 7.65 14.66
C ARG A 135 -4.54 6.56 13.74
N HIS A 136 -5.04 5.34 13.78
CA HIS A 136 -4.53 4.29 12.90
C HIS A 136 -5.04 4.39 11.46
N LYS A 137 -6.10 5.16 11.20
CA LYS A 137 -6.54 5.52 9.85
C LYS A 137 -5.72 6.73 9.40
N VAL A 138 -4.67 6.50 8.62
CA VAL A 138 -3.78 7.57 8.13
C VAL A 138 -4.54 8.50 7.19
N LYS A 139 -4.36 9.81 7.39
CA LYS A 139 -4.91 10.86 6.53
C LYS A 139 -3.89 11.23 5.49
N VAL A 140 -4.38 11.49 4.30
CA VAL A 140 -3.63 12.14 3.24
C VAL A 140 -4.40 13.36 2.78
N LEU A 141 -3.71 14.50 2.74
CA LEU A 141 -4.24 15.72 2.15
C LEU A 141 -3.78 15.78 0.70
N VAL A 142 -4.76 15.81 -0.21
CA VAL A 142 -4.52 15.81 -1.66
C VAL A 142 -4.92 17.16 -2.25
N GLU A 143 -4.06 17.73 -3.08
CA GLU A 143 -4.32 18.97 -3.80
C GLU A 143 -5.25 18.75 -5.00
N ASP A 144 -5.82 19.82 -5.55
CA ASP A 144 -6.80 19.74 -6.64
C ASP A 144 -6.21 19.12 -7.93
N ASP A 145 -4.89 19.19 -8.09
CA ASP A 145 -4.15 18.57 -9.20
C ASP A 145 -3.73 17.12 -8.93
N GLY A 146 -4.16 16.53 -7.79
CA GLY A 146 -3.91 15.15 -7.41
C GLY A 146 -2.54 14.89 -6.79
N TRP A 147 -1.75 15.92 -6.47
CA TRP A 147 -0.52 15.74 -5.72
C TRP A 147 -0.77 15.72 -4.23
N VAL A 148 -0.02 14.90 -3.51
CA VAL A 148 -0.09 14.82 -2.06
C VAL A 148 0.61 16.04 -1.45
N TYR A 149 -0.12 16.74 -0.59
CA TYR A 149 0.46 17.80 0.24
C TYR A 149 1.20 17.22 1.45
N ASN A 150 0.54 16.32 2.21
CA ASN A 150 1.15 15.67 3.37
C ASN A 150 0.34 14.45 3.84
N PHE A 151 0.96 13.64 4.73
CA PHE A 151 0.32 12.55 5.45
C PHE A 151 0.39 12.78 6.95
N SER A 152 -0.62 12.32 7.71
CA SER A 152 -0.60 12.36 9.17
C SER A 152 -1.55 11.34 9.79
N ARG A 153 -1.29 11.01 11.06
CA ARG A 153 -2.24 10.25 11.89
C ARG A 153 -3.34 11.11 12.49
N THR A 154 -3.23 12.43 12.37
CA THR A 154 -4.26 13.41 12.76
C THR A 154 -4.76 14.16 11.53
N PRO A 155 -5.99 14.71 11.55
CA PRO A 155 -6.49 15.51 10.45
C PRO A 155 -5.54 16.66 10.08
N LEU A 156 -5.28 16.80 8.78
CA LEU A 156 -4.38 17.81 8.22
C LEU A 156 -5.14 19.08 7.86
N LYS A 157 -4.51 20.20 8.12
CA LYS A 157 -4.96 21.53 7.67
C LYS A 157 -3.89 22.12 6.76
N LYS A 158 -4.28 22.61 5.58
CA LYS A 158 -3.40 23.43 4.76
C LYS A 158 -3.51 24.85 5.31
N GLY A 159 -2.59 25.21 6.19
CA GLY A 159 -2.72 26.47 6.88
C GLY A 159 -1.85 27.57 6.33
N THR A 160 -2.47 28.63 5.82
CA THR A 160 -2.06 30.00 6.13
C THR A 160 -3.08 30.53 7.15
N ALA A 161 -2.60 31.08 8.26
CA ALA A 161 -3.46 31.61 9.31
C ALA A 161 -4.52 32.53 8.70
N GLY A 162 -5.79 32.18 8.75
CA GLY A 162 -6.91 33.05 8.52
C GLY A 162 -7.84 32.80 7.34
N MET A 163 -7.68 31.74 6.54
CA MET A 163 -8.50 31.53 5.33
C MET A 163 -9.08 30.12 5.13
N ASP A 164 -8.90 29.19 6.06
CA ASP A 164 -9.38 27.82 5.85
C ASP A 164 -10.75 27.61 6.49
N ASP A 165 -11.79 27.54 5.66
CA ASP A 165 -13.07 27.01 6.07
C ASP A 165 -12.86 25.55 6.56
N PRO A 166 -13.31 25.19 7.79
CA PRO A 166 -13.19 23.84 8.31
C PRO A 166 -13.82 22.78 7.37
N GLU A 167 -14.83 23.14 6.59
CA GLU A 167 -15.45 22.24 5.62
C GLU A 167 -14.53 21.96 4.43
N ASP A 168 -13.74 22.93 3.97
CA ASP A 168 -12.86 22.80 2.81
C ASP A 168 -11.68 21.85 3.07
N TRP A 169 -11.02 21.93 4.25
CA TRP A 169 -9.93 21.00 4.56
C TRP A 169 -10.44 19.60 4.91
N MET A 170 -11.65 19.46 5.46
CA MET A 170 -12.28 18.15 5.68
C MET A 170 -12.54 17.44 4.34
N ALA A 171 -12.99 18.17 3.33
CA ALA A 171 -13.24 17.62 2.00
C ALA A 171 -11.96 17.13 1.29
N LYS A 172 -10.79 17.66 1.64
CA LYS A 172 -9.49 17.31 1.04
C LYS A 172 -8.68 16.27 1.84
N ASN A 173 -9.14 15.88 3.04
CA ASN A 173 -8.54 14.79 3.80
C ASN A 173 -9.17 13.47 3.41
N PHE A 174 -8.38 12.58 2.84
CA PHE A 174 -8.80 11.24 2.48
C PHE A 174 -8.13 10.21 3.41
N LYS A 175 -8.73 9.02 3.51
CA LYS A 175 -8.07 7.87 4.10
C LYS A 175 -7.01 7.36 3.14
N HIS A 176 -5.76 7.35 3.58
CA HIS A 176 -4.67 6.78 2.81
C HIS A 176 -4.81 5.25 2.70
N ILE A 177 -4.63 4.74 1.49
CA ILE A 177 -4.55 3.31 1.18
C ILE A 177 -3.09 2.99 0.92
N GLY A 178 -2.50 2.10 1.73
CA GLY A 178 -1.06 1.83 1.75
C GLY A 178 -0.50 1.10 0.51
N LEU A 179 -1.13 1.25 -0.64
CA LEU A 179 -0.65 0.75 -1.93
C LEU A 179 0.22 1.82 -2.59
N TYR A 180 1.37 1.42 -3.13
CA TYR A 180 2.29 2.35 -3.76
C TYR A 180 2.78 1.86 -5.12
N GLY A 181 3.00 2.81 -6.02
CA GLY A 181 3.76 2.59 -7.24
C GLY A 181 5.02 3.46 -7.26
N TYR A 182 6.09 2.96 -7.86
CA TYR A 182 7.36 3.66 -7.99
C TYR A 182 7.97 3.41 -9.35
N ARG A 183 8.55 4.44 -9.99
CA ARG A 183 9.53 4.17 -11.04
C ARG A 183 10.73 3.44 -10.45
N TYR A 184 11.30 2.50 -11.20
CA TYR A 184 12.40 1.65 -10.74
C TYR A 184 13.52 2.45 -10.09
N GLU A 185 14.06 3.46 -10.78
CA GLU A 185 15.12 4.30 -10.24
C GLU A 185 14.74 5.00 -8.93
N THR A 186 13.50 5.49 -8.84
CA THR A 186 13.00 6.16 -7.64
C THR A 186 12.97 5.19 -6.48
N LEU A 187 12.47 3.96 -6.68
CA LEU A 187 12.50 2.92 -5.66
C LEU A 187 13.93 2.67 -5.14
N MET A 188 14.90 2.55 -6.05
CA MET A 188 16.31 2.32 -5.69
C MET A 188 16.92 3.48 -4.91
N ARG A 189 16.42 4.70 -5.10
CA ARG A 189 16.91 5.91 -4.39
C ARG A 189 16.26 6.07 -3.03
N ILE A 190 14.93 5.91 -2.92
CA ILE A 190 14.20 6.16 -1.68
C ILE A 190 14.53 5.17 -0.57
N THR A 191 14.89 3.92 -0.91
CA THR A 191 15.33 2.91 0.07
C THR A 191 16.68 3.23 0.71
N LYS A 192 17.48 4.10 0.10
CA LYS A 192 18.77 4.56 0.64
C LYS A 192 18.69 5.82 1.50
N LEU A 193 17.52 6.45 1.55
CA LEU A 193 17.32 7.66 2.33
C LEU A 193 17.37 7.37 3.83
N PRO A 194 18.03 8.22 4.63
CA PRO A 194 17.95 8.14 6.08
C PRO A 194 16.52 8.46 6.55
N GLN A 195 16.12 7.87 7.67
CA GLN A 195 14.83 8.17 8.28
C GLN A 195 14.72 9.66 8.63
N SER A 196 13.59 10.29 8.29
CA SER A 196 13.32 11.67 8.62
C SER A 196 12.70 11.81 10.03
N GLN A 197 12.83 13.00 10.62
CA GLN A 197 12.20 13.25 11.93
C GLN A 197 10.66 13.11 11.87
N SER A 198 10.04 13.56 10.78
CA SER A 198 8.60 13.42 10.57
C SER A 198 8.16 11.96 10.45
N GLU A 199 8.94 11.14 9.74
CA GLU A 199 8.71 9.69 9.68
C GLU A 199 8.76 9.05 11.08
N LEU A 200 9.79 9.36 11.86
CA LEU A 200 9.96 8.81 13.20
C LEU A 200 8.82 9.23 14.14
N ALA A 201 8.37 10.49 14.06
CA ALA A 201 7.30 11.03 14.90
C ALA A 201 5.94 10.39 14.59
N GLU A 202 5.63 10.18 13.32
CA GLU A 202 4.33 9.65 12.86
C GLU A 202 4.37 8.13 12.60
N SER A 203 5.57 7.52 12.51
CA SER A 203 5.77 6.15 12.01
C SER A 203 5.10 5.94 10.64
N LEU A 204 5.40 6.85 9.71
CA LEU A 204 4.90 6.88 8.34
C LEU A 204 6.08 7.04 7.38
N GLU A 205 6.46 5.94 6.70
CA GLU A 205 7.64 5.88 5.83
C GLU A 205 7.62 6.93 4.71
N GLN A 206 6.46 7.20 4.13
CA GLN A 206 6.29 8.14 3.02
C GLN A 206 6.60 9.60 3.38
N LEU A 207 6.62 9.95 4.66
CA LEU A 207 7.06 11.27 5.12
C LEU A 207 8.56 11.50 4.88
N ARG A 208 9.37 10.42 4.86
CA ARG A 208 10.78 10.47 4.47
C ARG A 208 10.93 10.94 3.03
N TRP A 209 10.09 10.43 2.14
CA TRP A 209 10.14 10.77 0.72
C TRP A 209 9.76 12.23 0.48
N LEU A 210 8.65 12.69 1.08
CA LEU A 210 8.25 14.10 1.04
C LEU A 210 9.32 15.04 1.61
N ALA A 211 9.94 14.67 2.74
CA ALA A 211 11.01 15.47 3.37
C ALA A 211 12.28 15.56 2.50
N ASN A 212 12.48 14.65 1.55
CA ASN A 212 13.57 14.66 0.58
C ASN A 212 13.16 15.21 -0.80
N GLY A 213 11.99 15.86 -0.89
CA GLY A 213 11.55 16.56 -2.11
C GLY A 213 10.90 15.67 -3.16
N TYR A 214 10.63 14.38 -2.88
CA TYR A 214 9.86 13.54 -3.79
C TYR A 214 8.39 13.94 -3.77
N ARG A 215 7.80 13.99 -4.95
CA ARG A 215 6.37 14.24 -5.12
C ARG A 215 5.63 12.92 -5.25
N ILE A 216 4.45 12.83 -4.62
CA ILE A 216 3.62 11.64 -4.64
C ILE A 216 2.29 12.00 -5.30
N LYS A 217 1.97 11.33 -6.39
CA LYS A 217 0.65 11.42 -7.03
C LYS A 217 -0.34 10.54 -6.28
N CYS A 218 -1.57 10.99 -6.10
CA CYS A 218 -2.61 10.23 -5.42
C CYS A 218 -3.84 10.09 -6.31
N ALA A 219 -4.25 8.84 -6.57
CA ALA A 219 -5.55 8.57 -7.17
C ALA A 219 -6.58 8.28 -6.07
N ILE A 220 -7.79 8.82 -6.23
CA ILE A 220 -8.89 8.61 -5.29
C ILE A 220 -9.74 7.44 -5.79
N ILE A 221 -9.84 6.39 -4.99
CA ILE A 221 -10.74 5.26 -5.24
C ILE A 221 -12.10 5.52 -4.57
N PRO A 222 -13.21 5.03 -5.16
CA PRO A 222 -14.55 5.32 -4.65
C PRO A 222 -14.84 4.72 -3.29
N GLU A 223 -14.24 3.57 -2.99
CA GLU A 223 -14.51 2.81 -1.76
C GLU A 223 -13.20 2.37 -1.09
N ASP A 224 -13.25 2.31 0.23
CA ASP A 224 -12.16 1.78 1.05
C ASP A 224 -11.98 0.27 0.84
N THR A 225 -10.78 -0.22 1.07
CA THR A 225 -10.47 -1.65 1.03
C THR A 225 -10.23 -2.20 2.43
N ILE A 226 -10.64 -3.45 2.66
CA ILE A 226 -10.40 -4.14 3.92
C ILE A 226 -8.91 -4.51 4.00
N SER A 227 -8.24 -4.00 5.03
CA SER A 227 -6.91 -4.43 5.44
C SER A 227 -7.04 -5.30 6.69
N VAL A 228 -6.38 -6.45 6.68
CA VAL A 228 -6.43 -7.44 7.78
C VAL A 228 -5.18 -7.29 8.64
N ASP A 229 -5.32 -6.66 9.79
CA ASP A 229 -4.22 -6.44 10.73
C ASP A 229 -4.38 -7.20 12.04
N THR A 230 -5.61 -7.49 12.43
CA THR A 230 -5.98 -8.12 13.69
C THR A 230 -6.83 -9.38 13.46
N PRO A 231 -6.99 -10.27 14.47
CA PRO A 231 -7.93 -11.38 14.37
C PRO A 231 -9.37 -10.93 14.07
N GLU A 232 -9.79 -9.78 14.60
CA GLU A 232 -11.12 -9.20 14.35
C GLU A 232 -11.28 -8.79 12.89
N ASP A 233 -10.24 -8.23 12.26
CA ASP A 233 -10.26 -7.89 10.85
C ASP A 233 -10.31 -9.14 9.98
N LEU A 234 -9.61 -10.21 10.39
CA LEU A 234 -9.69 -11.51 9.70
C LEU A 234 -11.11 -12.09 9.74
N LEU A 235 -11.80 -12.00 10.87
CA LEU A 235 -13.19 -12.44 10.96
C LEU A 235 -14.11 -11.65 10.03
N LYS A 236 -13.93 -10.33 9.94
CA LYS A 236 -14.66 -9.49 8.98
C LYS A 236 -14.36 -9.89 7.54
N ALA A 237 -13.09 -10.16 7.22
CA ALA A 237 -12.69 -10.61 5.90
C ALA A 237 -13.33 -11.96 5.53
N ILE A 238 -13.38 -12.91 6.46
CA ILE A 238 -14.03 -14.21 6.27
C ILE A 238 -15.53 -14.04 6.00
N GLN A 239 -16.20 -13.15 6.74
CA GLN A 239 -17.63 -12.87 6.54
C GLN A 239 -17.87 -12.24 5.16
N SER A 240 -17.12 -11.21 4.80
CA SER A 240 -17.25 -10.53 3.49
C SER A 240 -17.00 -11.51 2.32
N ASN A 241 -16.11 -12.49 2.49
CA ASN A 241 -15.87 -13.49 1.44
C ASN A 241 -17.10 -14.40 1.23
N LYS A 242 -17.83 -14.75 2.29
CA LYS A 242 -19.06 -15.54 2.20
C LYS A 242 -20.17 -14.78 1.47
N ASP A 243 -20.32 -13.49 1.78
CA ASP A 243 -21.37 -12.64 1.20
C ASP A 243 -21.16 -12.41 -0.30
N ASN A 244 -19.91 -12.43 -0.78
CA ASN A 244 -19.55 -12.29 -2.21
C ASN A 244 -19.56 -13.61 -3.00
N THR A 245 -19.83 -14.75 -2.37
CA THR A 245 -19.84 -16.08 -3.01
C THR A 245 -21.27 -16.56 -3.29
N HIS A 246 -22.27 -15.79 -2.91
CA HIS A 246 -23.70 -16.01 -3.19
C HIS A 246 -24.23 -14.96 -4.15
#